data_9d16e63acc2ce75bee6174d9a15e7917
#
_entry.id   9d16e63acc2ce75bee6174d9a15e7917
#
_cell.length_a   1.000
_cell.length_b   1.000
_cell.length_c   1.000
_cell.angle_alpha   90.00
_cell.angle_beta   90.00
_cell.angle_gamma   90.00
#
_symmetry.space_group_name_H-M   'P 1'
#
loop_
_entity.id
_entity.type
_entity.pdbx_description
1 polymer ?
#
loop_
_entity_poly.entity_id
_entity_poly.type
_entity_poly.pdbx_seq_one_letter_code
_entity_poly.pdbx_strand_id
1 'polypeptide(L)'
;GLPALDVLVNNAGMNIPEPFVEVSEENLDRVLDLNVRAMFLVAQAAVKKMLQTPDRKTRGGAIINITSQMGHVGAPARTVYCLTKHAIEGLTKALAVELAMYNIRVNSIAPTFLDTPMTEPMFARPEFAKWVLDRIPMGRLGQLDEVAAAVVFVASEAASLMTGTSLVIDGGWTAQ
;
A
#
# COMPACT_ATOMS: atom_id res chain seq x y z
N GLY A 1 -13.40 12.82 -20.64
CA GLY A 1 -12.49 12.63 -19.52
C GLY A 1 -13.08 13.16 -18.24
N LEU A 2 -12.53 12.74 -17.07
CA LEU A 2 -12.96 13.26 -15.77
C LEU A 2 -12.67 14.77 -15.69
N PRO A 3 -13.62 15.60 -15.20
CA PRO A 3 -13.44 17.05 -15.08
C PRO A 3 -12.35 17.41 -14.06
N ALA A 4 -12.25 16.65 -12.98
CA ALA A 4 -11.21 16.78 -11.95
C ALA A 4 -10.85 15.41 -11.38
N LEU A 5 -9.66 15.30 -10.79
CA LEU A 5 -9.23 14.16 -9.99
C LEU A 5 -8.78 14.66 -8.63
N ASP A 6 -9.37 14.18 -7.56
CA ASP A 6 -9.11 14.64 -6.20
C ASP A 6 -8.45 13.55 -5.35
N VAL A 7 -8.77 12.28 -5.60
CA VAL A 7 -8.25 11.15 -4.84
C VAL A 7 -7.73 10.07 -5.79
N LEU A 8 -6.54 9.56 -5.52
CA LEU A 8 -5.99 8.36 -6.13
C LEU A 8 -5.78 7.30 -5.04
N VAL A 9 -6.27 6.09 -5.27
CA VAL A 9 -5.93 4.90 -4.48
C VAL A 9 -5.14 3.94 -5.36
N ASN A 10 -3.84 3.84 -5.12
CA ASN A 10 -2.94 2.89 -5.76
C ASN A 10 -3.03 1.55 -5.02
N ASN A 11 -3.88 0.65 -5.49
CA ASN A 11 -4.15 -0.63 -4.83
C ASN A 11 -3.59 -1.84 -5.60
N ALA A 12 -3.38 -1.74 -6.91
CA ALA A 12 -2.91 -2.86 -7.72
C ALA A 12 -1.56 -3.40 -7.19
N GLY A 13 -1.46 -4.71 -7.07
CA GLY A 13 -0.24 -5.35 -6.60
C GLY A 13 -0.35 -6.86 -6.62
N MET A 14 0.79 -7.51 -6.65
CA MET A 14 0.89 -8.97 -6.65
C MET A 14 2.04 -9.43 -5.76
N ASN A 15 2.02 -10.70 -5.41
CA ASN A 15 3.09 -11.38 -4.69
C ASN A 15 3.30 -12.76 -5.31
N ILE A 16 4.54 -13.11 -5.60
CA ILE A 16 4.96 -14.44 -6.00
C ILE A 16 5.91 -14.96 -4.91
N PRO A 17 5.43 -15.88 -4.06
CA PRO A 17 6.23 -16.40 -2.96
C PRO A 17 7.25 -17.42 -3.45
N GLU A 18 8.55 -17.11 -3.29
CA GLU A 18 9.65 -17.98 -3.68
C GLU A 18 10.81 -17.86 -2.68
N PRO A 19 11.55 -18.94 -2.39
CA PRO A 19 12.85 -18.84 -1.71
C PRO A 19 13.79 -17.92 -2.49
N PHE A 20 14.59 -17.12 -1.79
CA PHE A 20 15.46 -16.13 -2.44
C PHE A 20 16.33 -16.70 -3.56
N VAL A 21 16.89 -17.89 -3.34
CA VAL A 21 17.79 -18.53 -4.30
C VAL A 21 17.08 -19.10 -5.54
N GLU A 22 15.75 -19.16 -5.52
CA GLU A 22 14.92 -19.71 -6.58
C GLU A 22 14.16 -18.61 -7.35
N VAL A 23 14.27 -17.35 -6.90
CA VAL A 23 13.60 -16.23 -7.58
C VAL A 23 14.14 -16.09 -8.99
N SER A 24 13.25 -16.28 -9.98
CA SER A 24 13.59 -16.07 -11.38
C SER A 24 13.60 -14.58 -11.73
N GLU A 25 14.41 -14.20 -12.73
CA GLU A 25 14.44 -12.85 -13.27
C GLU A 25 13.05 -12.44 -13.80
N GLU A 26 12.34 -13.36 -14.46
CA GLU A 26 10.98 -13.13 -14.93
C GLU A 26 10.01 -12.76 -13.78
N ASN A 27 10.04 -13.51 -12.67
CA ASN A 27 9.17 -13.23 -11.53
C ASN A 27 9.58 -11.95 -10.80
N LEU A 28 10.89 -11.67 -10.71
CA LEU A 28 11.39 -10.39 -10.18
C LEU A 28 10.83 -9.22 -10.99
N ASP A 29 10.96 -9.25 -12.32
CA ASP A 29 10.51 -8.19 -13.21
C ASP A 29 8.98 -8.02 -13.14
N ARG A 30 8.23 -9.10 -13.16
CA ARG A 30 6.75 -9.04 -13.06
C ARG A 30 6.28 -8.35 -11.78
N VAL A 31 6.90 -8.67 -10.65
CA VAL A 31 6.51 -8.07 -9.36
C VAL A 31 6.97 -6.62 -9.29
N LEU A 32 8.17 -6.29 -9.77
CA LEU A 32 8.66 -4.92 -9.84
C LEU A 32 7.82 -4.05 -10.79
N ASP A 33 7.49 -4.55 -11.95
CA ASP A 33 6.70 -3.81 -12.95
C ASP A 33 5.32 -3.43 -12.41
N LEU A 34 4.62 -4.37 -11.78
CA LEU A 34 3.28 -4.07 -11.24
C LEU A 34 3.35 -3.25 -9.95
N ASN A 35 4.15 -3.71 -8.97
CA ASN A 35 4.09 -3.14 -7.63
C ASN A 35 4.83 -1.80 -7.50
N VAL A 36 5.83 -1.53 -8.37
CA VAL A 36 6.65 -0.32 -8.29
C VAL A 36 6.47 0.55 -9.52
N ARG A 37 6.82 0.04 -10.69
CA ARG A 37 6.82 0.84 -11.92
C ARG A 37 5.44 1.33 -12.30
N ALA A 38 4.44 0.44 -12.33
CA ALA A 38 3.07 0.83 -12.68
C ALA A 38 2.50 1.81 -11.64
N MET A 39 2.72 1.55 -10.35
CA MET A 39 2.26 2.44 -9.28
C MET A 39 2.87 3.84 -9.40
N PHE A 40 4.16 3.94 -9.69
CA PHE A 40 4.84 5.22 -9.94
C PHE A 40 4.23 5.95 -11.14
N LEU A 41 4.05 5.28 -12.28
CA LEU A 41 3.52 5.89 -13.50
C LEU A 41 2.06 6.35 -13.35
N VAL A 42 1.24 5.56 -12.64
CA VAL A 42 -0.16 5.93 -12.33
C VAL A 42 -0.18 7.14 -11.40
N ALA A 43 0.64 7.16 -10.35
CA ALA A 43 0.76 8.33 -9.47
C ALA A 43 1.18 9.58 -10.26
N GLN A 44 2.18 9.47 -11.14
CA GLN A 44 2.64 10.58 -11.98
C GLN A 44 1.52 11.11 -12.89
N ALA A 45 0.78 10.21 -13.55
CA ALA A 45 -0.34 10.59 -14.41
C ALA A 45 -1.47 11.27 -13.61
N ALA A 46 -1.78 10.72 -12.42
CA ALA A 46 -2.79 11.31 -11.53
C ALA A 46 -2.38 12.71 -11.05
N VAL A 47 -1.13 12.89 -10.61
CA VAL A 47 -0.62 14.20 -10.20
C VAL A 47 -0.71 15.21 -11.35
N LYS A 48 -0.27 14.85 -12.55
CA LYS A 48 -0.42 15.70 -13.73
C LYS A 48 -1.88 16.13 -13.96
N LYS A 49 -2.82 15.22 -13.74
CA LYS A 49 -4.26 15.52 -13.86
C LYS A 49 -4.75 16.39 -12.71
N MET A 50 -4.35 16.12 -11.47
CA MET A 50 -4.69 16.93 -10.31
C MET A 50 -4.24 18.38 -10.46
N LEU A 51 -3.00 18.59 -10.95
CA LEU A 51 -2.43 19.92 -11.15
C LEU A 51 -3.09 20.75 -12.26
N GLN A 52 -3.88 20.14 -13.14
CA GLN A 52 -4.69 20.85 -14.14
C GLN A 52 -5.92 21.53 -13.53
N THR A 53 -6.29 21.23 -12.29
CA THR A 53 -7.42 21.86 -11.60
C THR A 53 -7.00 23.25 -11.13
N PRO A 54 -7.65 24.35 -11.59
CA PRO A 54 -7.20 25.73 -11.35
C PRO A 54 -7.07 26.10 -9.87
N ASP A 55 -7.94 25.58 -9.03
CA ASP A 55 -8.03 25.86 -7.59
C ASP A 55 -7.40 24.75 -6.73
N ARG A 56 -6.44 23.99 -7.29
CA ARG A 56 -5.84 22.82 -6.59
C ARG A 56 -5.34 23.14 -5.19
N LYS A 57 -4.64 24.23 -4.99
CA LYS A 57 -4.11 24.61 -3.68
C LYS A 57 -5.19 24.81 -2.60
N THR A 58 -6.36 25.29 -2.98
CA THR A 58 -7.49 25.45 -2.07
C THR A 58 -8.27 24.16 -1.89
N ARG A 59 -8.51 23.46 -3.00
CA ARG A 59 -9.30 22.21 -3.02
C ARG A 59 -8.54 21.03 -2.40
N GLY A 60 -7.21 21.02 -2.54
CA GLY A 60 -6.39 19.91 -2.08
C GLY A 60 -6.54 18.64 -2.91
N GLY A 61 -5.89 17.56 -2.46
CA GLY A 61 -5.97 16.24 -3.05
C GLY A 61 -5.35 15.19 -2.14
N ALA A 62 -5.61 13.90 -2.43
CA ALA A 62 -5.03 12.80 -1.66
C ALA A 62 -4.58 11.65 -2.57
N ILE A 63 -3.40 11.11 -2.29
CA ILE A 63 -2.89 9.87 -2.87
C ILE A 63 -2.70 8.86 -1.74
N ILE A 64 -3.31 7.69 -1.88
CA ILE A 64 -3.25 6.61 -0.92
C ILE A 64 -2.60 5.40 -1.61
N ASN A 65 -1.42 5.01 -1.14
CA ASN A 65 -0.72 3.83 -1.62
C ASN A 65 -1.01 2.63 -0.72
N ILE A 66 -1.58 1.56 -1.26
CA ILE A 66 -1.77 0.32 -0.49
C ILE A 66 -0.45 -0.46 -0.48
N THR A 67 0.20 -0.45 0.67
CA THR A 67 1.47 -1.16 0.88
C THR A 67 1.23 -2.50 1.57
N SER A 68 1.88 -2.77 2.67
CA SER A 68 1.74 -3.96 3.51
C SER A 68 2.55 -3.76 4.79
N GLN A 69 2.23 -4.47 5.88
CA GLN A 69 3.16 -4.58 7.00
C GLN A 69 4.56 -5.06 6.53
N MET A 70 4.64 -5.81 5.41
CA MET A 70 5.89 -6.22 4.78
C MET A 70 6.64 -5.07 4.06
N GLY A 71 6.12 -3.85 4.11
CA GLY A 71 6.86 -2.62 3.81
C GLY A 71 7.65 -2.08 5.00
N HIS A 72 7.51 -2.72 6.19
CA HIS A 72 8.18 -2.35 7.44
C HIS A 72 8.99 -3.50 8.04
N VAL A 73 8.64 -4.74 7.73
CA VAL A 73 9.31 -5.96 8.23
C VAL A 73 9.56 -6.95 7.10
N GLY A 74 10.50 -7.89 7.33
CA GLY A 74 10.76 -8.99 6.41
C GLY A 74 9.84 -10.18 6.64
N ALA A 75 9.76 -11.06 5.62
CA ALA A 75 9.07 -12.35 5.74
C ALA A 75 9.76 -13.42 4.86
N PRO A 76 9.78 -14.70 5.31
CA PRO A 76 10.34 -15.80 4.51
C PRO A 76 9.63 -15.94 3.16
N ALA A 77 10.41 -16.24 2.10
CA ALA A 77 9.93 -16.41 0.74
C ALA A 77 9.13 -15.20 0.20
N ARG A 78 9.48 -13.98 0.65
CA ARG A 78 8.82 -12.72 0.27
C ARG A 78 9.81 -11.61 -0.08
N THR A 79 11.05 -11.97 -0.45
CA THR A 79 12.13 -11.00 -0.67
C THR A 79 11.75 -9.91 -1.67
N VAL A 80 11.24 -10.30 -2.85
CA VAL A 80 10.82 -9.34 -3.88
C VAL A 80 9.61 -8.52 -3.43
N TYR A 81 8.63 -9.16 -2.78
CA TYR A 81 7.45 -8.46 -2.27
C TYR A 81 7.83 -7.43 -1.21
N CYS A 82 8.64 -7.81 -0.21
CA CYS A 82 9.15 -6.87 0.80
C CYS A 82 9.91 -5.72 0.15
N LEU A 83 10.82 -6.02 -0.81
CA LEU A 83 11.53 -5.00 -1.58
C LEU A 83 10.56 -3.97 -2.19
N THR A 84 9.52 -4.45 -2.90
CA THR A 84 8.56 -3.55 -3.56
C THR A 84 7.76 -2.73 -2.56
N LYS A 85 7.34 -3.30 -1.44
CA LYS A 85 6.53 -2.60 -0.44
C LYS A 85 7.35 -1.55 0.33
N HIS A 86 8.63 -1.83 0.64
CA HIS A 86 9.55 -0.82 1.17
C HIS A 86 9.81 0.31 0.15
N ALA A 87 9.94 -0.02 -1.14
CA ALA A 87 10.11 1.00 -2.19
C ALA A 87 8.92 1.97 -2.24
N ILE A 88 7.68 1.48 -2.07
CA ILE A 88 6.49 2.33 -2.06
C ILE A 88 6.38 3.17 -0.78
N GLU A 89 6.85 2.69 0.37
CA GLU A 89 6.96 3.54 1.57
C GLU A 89 7.93 4.71 1.34
N GLY A 90 9.05 4.46 0.65
CA GLY A 90 9.98 5.51 0.23
C GLY A 90 9.36 6.50 -0.75
N LEU A 91 8.66 5.99 -1.79
CA LEU A 91 7.93 6.81 -2.76
C LEU A 91 6.86 7.69 -2.08
N THR A 92 6.11 7.13 -1.13
CA THR A 92 5.09 7.85 -0.36
C THR A 92 5.68 9.07 0.34
N LYS A 93 6.81 8.91 1.02
CA LYS A 93 7.49 10.01 1.71
C LYS A 93 8.02 11.07 0.74
N ALA A 94 8.64 10.66 -0.36
CA ALA A 94 9.18 11.57 -1.35
C ALA A 94 8.07 12.41 -2.00
N LEU A 95 6.99 11.79 -2.44
CA LEU A 95 5.84 12.48 -3.02
C LEU A 95 5.13 13.39 -2.00
N ALA A 96 5.05 13.00 -0.73
CA ALA A 96 4.46 13.82 0.32
C ALA A 96 5.19 15.17 0.46
N VAL A 97 6.52 15.14 0.46
CA VAL A 97 7.34 16.35 0.54
C VAL A 97 7.20 17.21 -0.73
N GLU A 98 7.27 16.58 -1.90
CA GLU A 98 7.26 17.29 -3.18
C GLU A 98 5.89 17.93 -3.48
N LEU A 99 4.79 17.25 -3.10
CA LEU A 99 3.43 17.66 -3.46
C LEU A 99 2.73 18.52 -2.40
N ALA A 100 3.31 18.69 -1.21
CA ALA A 100 2.74 19.47 -0.13
C ALA A 100 2.43 20.93 -0.54
N MET A 101 3.29 21.54 -1.36
CA MET A 101 3.10 22.90 -1.87
C MET A 101 1.84 23.07 -2.73
N TYR A 102 1.28 21.97 -3.25
CA TYR A 102 0.05 21.94 -4.03
C TYR A 102 -1.17 21.49 -3.20
N ASN A 103 -1.00 21.33 -1.87
CA ASN A 103 -2.02 20.79 -0.98
C ASN A 103 -2.48 19.38 -1.39
N ILE A 104 -1.56 18.56 -1.92
CA ILE A 104 -1.80 17.15 -2.22
C ILE A 104 -1.09 16.32 -1.15
N ARG A 105 -1.88 15.58 -0.37
CA ARG A 105 -1.38 14.69 0.68
C ARG A 105 -1.08 13.31 0.11
N VAL A 106 -0.01 12.68 0.55
CA VAL A 106 0.39 11.34 0.10
C VAL A 106 0.68 10.49 1.32
N ASN A 107 -0.08 9.42 1.51
CA ASN A 107 0.08 8.48 2.62
C ASN A 107 0.02 7.04 2.12
N SER A 108 0.48 6.11 2.92
CA SER A 108 0.31 4.68 2.69
C SER A 108 -0.62 4.05 3.73
N ILE A 109 -1.23 2.95 3.36
CA ILE A 109 -1.93 2.05 4.26
C ILE A 109 -1.25 0.69 4.16
N ALA A 110 -0.83 0.15 5.29
CA ALA A 110 -0.03 -1.06 5.39
C ALA A 110 -0.80 -2.17 6.13
N PRO A 111 -1.69 -2.90 5.45
CA PRO A 111 -2.43 -3.99 6.06
C PRO A 111 -1.59 -5.23 6.26
N THR A 112 -2.01 -6.08 7.19
CA THR A 112 -1.59 -7.48 7.30
C THR A 112 -2.41 -8.38 6.35
N PHE A 113 -2.40 -9.67 6.59
CA PHE A 113 -3.22 -10.62 5.86
C PHE A 113 -4.71 -10.35 6.10
N LEU A 114 -5.45 -10.24 5.01
CA LEU A 114 -6.89 -10.01 5.01
C LEU A 114 -7.63 -11.30 4.65
N ASP A 115 -8.80 -11.48 5.22
CA ASP A 115 -9.73 -12.54 4.85
C ASP A 115 -10.38 -12.18 3.51
N THR A 116 -9.93 -12.83 2.46
CA THR A 116 -10.37 -12.57 1.08
C THR A 116 -10.35 -13.86 0.25
N PRO A 117 -11.11 -13.93 -0.85
CA PRO A 117 -11.01 -15.06 -1.77
C PRO A 117 -9.58 -15.30 -2.32
N MET A 118 -8.76 -14.27 -2.38
CA MET A 118 -7.37 -14.40 -2.84
C MET A 118 -6.48 -15.11 -1.80
N THR A 119 -6.71 -14.88 -0.52
CA THR A 119 -5.92 -15.44 0.57
C THR A 119 -6.44 -16.79 1.08
N GLU A 120 -7.72 -17.06 0.89
CA GLU A 120 -8.37 -18.30 1.33
C GLU A 120 -7.60 -19.58 0.97
N PRO A 121 -7.09 -19.79 -0.27
CA PRO A 121 -6.32 -20.99 -0.61
C PRO A 121 -5.02 -21.13 0.18
N MET A 122 -4.42 -20.02 0.62
CA MET A 122 -3.19 -20.02 1.43
C MET A 122 -3.50 -20.48 2.85
N PHE A 123 -4.64 -20.05 3.41
CA PHE A 123 -5.11 -20.41 4.75
C PHE A 123 -5.73 -21.80 4.84
N ALA A 124 -6.02 -22.45 3.72
CA ALA A 124 -6.35 -23.88 3.67
C ALA A 124 -5.18 -24.78 4.13
N ARG A 125 -3.96 -24.27 4.23
CA ARG A 125 -2.80 -24.97 4.78
C ARG A 125 -2.65 -24.64 6.27
N PRO A 126 -2.89 -25.60 7.19
CA PRO A 126 -2.95 -25.32 8.63
C PRO A 126 -1.65 -24.72 9.20
N GLU A 127 -0.49 -25.18 8.70
CA GLU A 127 0.82 -24.68 9.14
C GLU A 127 1.03 -23.21 8.79
N PHE A 128 0.60 -22.80 7.58
CA PHE A 128 0.67 -21.42 7.16
C PHE A 128 -0.31 -20.55 7.95
N ALA A 129 -1.55 -21.01 8.12
CA ALA A 129 -2.56 -20.32 8.93
C ALA A 129 -2.05 -20.09 10.35
N LYS A 130 -1.51 -21.15 10.98
CA LYS A 130 -0.91 -21.03 12.32
C LYS A 130 0.25 -20.05 12.33
N TRP A 131 1.18 -20.13 11.35
CA TRP A 131 2.33 -19.25 11.27
C TRP A 131 1.92 -17.77 11.18
N VAL A 132 0.86 -17.45 10.43
CA VAL A 132 0.33 -16.09 10.32
C VAL A 132 -0.34 -15.66 11.63
N LEU A 133 -1.26 -16.48 12.16
CA LEU A 133 -2.06 -16.12 13.34
C LEU A 133 -1.20 -15.97 14.60
N ASP A 134 -0.16 -16.78 14.75
CA ASP A 134 0.79 -16.65 15.87
C ASP A 134 1.54 -15.29 15.88
N ARG A 135 1.58 -14.60 14.72
CA ARG A 135 2.24 -13.30 14.54
C ARG A 135 1.29 -12.11 14.59
N ILE A 136 0.00 -12.34 14.62
CA ILE A 136 -0.99 -11.28 14.77
C ILE A 136 -1.49 -11.30 16.23
N PRO A 137 -1.04 -10.38 17.11
CA PRO A 137 -1.47 -10.35 18.52
C PRO A 137 -3.00 -10.35 18.70
N MET A 138 -3.75 -9.73 17.78
CA MET A 138 -5.22 -9.76 17.80
C MET A 138 -5.82 -11.14 17.44
N GLY A 139 -5.01 -12.13 17.03
CA GLY A 139 -5.39 -13.52 16.80
C GLY A 139 -6.36 -13.77 15.63
N ARG A 140 -6.48 -12.83 14.71
CA ARG A 140 -7.37 -12.93 13.54
C ARG A 140 -6.81 -12.23 12.31
N LEU A 141 -7.33 -12.58 11.14
CA LEU A 141 -7.09 -11.84 9.91
C LEU A 141 -7.84 -10.50 9.94
N GLY A 142 -7.33 -9.54 9.18
CA GLY A 142 -8.06 -8.29 8.94
C GLY A 142 -9.22 -8.50 7.97
N GLN A 143 -10.21 -7.60 8.03
CA GLN A 143 -11.35 -7.58 7.12
C GLN A 143 -11.20 -6.45 6.11
N LEU A 144 -11.78 -6.60 4.92
CA LEU A 144 -11.72 -5.58 3.86
C LEU A 144 -12.27 -4.23 4.33
N ASP A 145 -13.35 -4.26 5.12
CA ASP A 145 -14.00 -3.04 5.62
C ASP A 145 -13.11 -2.25 6.59
N GLU A 146 -12.22 -2.93 7.33
CA GLU A 146 -11.27 -2.27 8.22
C GLU A 146 -10.24 -1.45 7.42
N VAL A 147 -9.77 -2.00 6.30
CA VAL A 147 -8.86 -1.28 5.39
C VAL A 147 -9.61 -0.19 4.62
N ALA A 148 -10.82 -0.47 4.15
CA ALA A 148 -11.64 0.52 3.44
C ALA A 148 -11.96 1.74 4.32
N ALA A 149 -12.27 1.54 5.61
CA ALA A 149 -12.49 2.62 6.57
C ALA A 149 -11.25 3.51 6.72
N ALA A 150 -10.06 2.90 6.78
CA ALA A 150 -8.82 3.64 6.83
C ALA A 150 -8.53 4.42 5.54
N VAL A 151 -8.83 3.85 4.37
CA VAL A 151 -8.73 4.57 3.08
C VAL A 151 -9.62 5.80 3.09
N VAL A 152 -10.88 5.68 3.51
CA VAL A 152 -11.82 6.79 3.60
C VAL A 152 -11.33 7.85 4.57
N PHE A 153 -10.84 7.47 5.76
CA PHE A 153 -10.27 8.39 6.72
C PHE A 153 -9.10 9.17 6.14
N VAL A 154 -8.09 8.48 5.58
CA VAL A 154 -6.88 9.10 5.03
C VAL A 154 -7.19 9.99 3.82
N ALA A 155 -8.22 9.65 3.02
CA ALA A 155 -8.68 10.46 1.90
C ALA A 155 -9.42 11.74 2.32
N SER A 156 -10.03 11.75 3.51
CA SER A 156 -10.92 12.81 3.98
C SER A 156 -10.19 13.99 4.62
N GLU A 157 -10.93 15.07 4.86
CA GLU A 157 -10.48 16.26 5.61
C GLU A 157 -10.13 15.96 7.08
N ALA A 158 -10.63 14.86 7.65
CA ALA A 158 -10.25 14.40 8.99
C ALA A 158 -8.75 14.08 9.10
N ALA A 159 -8.08 13.81 7.97
CA ALA A 159 -6.65 13.56 7.87
C ALA A 159 -5.88 14.74 7.24
N SER A 160 -6.39 15.97 7.33
CA SER A 160 -5.86 17.14 6.61
C SER A 160 -4.40 17.48 6.90
N LEU A 161 -3.88 17.11 8.08
CA LEU A 161 -2.46 17.31 8.43
C LEU A 161 -1.60 16.05 8.22
N MET A 162 -2.19 14.95 7.76
CA MET A 162 -1.46 13.69 7.53
C MET A 162 -0.90 13.64 6.12
N THR A 163 0.43 13.66 6.00
CA THR A 163 1.16 13.40 4.74
C THR A 163 2.51 12.74 5.03
N GLY A 164 2.95 11.83 4.18
CA GLY A 164 4.19 11.06 4.33
C GLY A 164 4.13 9.96 5.39
N THR A 165 2.94 9.65 5.90
CA THR A 165 2.72 8.66 6.97
C THR A 165 2.28 7.33 6.39
N SER A 166 2.72 6.23 7.05
CA SER A 166 2.19 4.89 6.86
C SER A 166 1.20 4.57 7.98
N LEU A 167 -0.05 4.32 7.64
CA LEU A 167 -1.06 3.84 8.58
C LEU A 167 -1.06 2.31 8.58
N VAL A 168 -0.41 1.73 9.60
CA VAL A 168 -0.30 0.28 9.74
C VAL A 168 -1.59 -0.28 10.32
N ILE A 169 -2.16 -1.30 9.66
CA ILE A 169 -3.39 -1.99 10.08
C ILE A 169 -3.10 -3.49 10.07
N ASP A 170 -2.43 -3.96 11.10
CA ASP A 170 -1.80 -5.29 11.08
C ASP A 170 -2.12 -6.15 12.33
N GLY A 171 -3.05 -5.71 13.16
CA GLY A 171 -3.43 -6.43 14.38
C GLY A 171 -2.29 -6.59 15.39
N GLY A 172 -1.26 -5.74 15.27
CA GLY A 172 -0.10 -5.72 16.15
C GLY A 172 1.11 -6.51 15.66
N TRP A 173 1.09 -7.04 14.43
CA TRP A 173 2.21 -7.80 13.86
C TRP A 173 3.55 -7.05 13.97
N THR A 174 3.60 -5.77 13.62
CA THR A 174 4.84 -4.99 13.63
C THR A 174 5.16 -4.33 14.98
N ALA A 175 4.32 -4.51 15.98
CA ALA A 175 4.50 -3.92 17.31
C ALA A 175 5.37 -4.77 18.25
N GLN A 176 5.88 -5.93 17.80
CA GLN A 176 6.65 -6.89 18.61
C GLN A 176 8.01 -7.20 17.98
#